data_7ecc9cbf412721f454c374e23aab78ce
#
_entry.id   7ecc9cbf412721f454c374e23aab78ce
#
_cell.length_a   1.000
_cell.length_b   1.000
_cell.length_c   1.000
_cell.angle_alpha   90.00
_cell.angle_beta   90.00
_cell.angle_gamma   90.00
#
_symmetry.space_group_name_H-M   'P 1'
#
loop_
_entity.id
_entity.type
_entity.pdbx_description
1 polymer ?
#
loop_
_entity_poly.entity_id
_entity_poly.type
_entity_poly.pdbx_seq_one_letter_code
_entity_poly.pdbx_strand_id
1 'polypeptide(L)'
;TDRFLKTSDENIYAVGDVIEVENFVLQTPAMIPLAGPANRQARICADNLAGDRKEYHGTMGTSVAKVFDNTAAVTGANEKNLRAMGMVKNKDYYSVLISQKSHAGYYPGSTVLHMKMLFGKDGRLFGAQAVGPDGADKRIDVIASVMRSHGTIYDLEELESAYAPPFS
;
A
#
# COMPACT_ATOMS: atom_id res chain seq x y z
N THR A 1 2.11 20.87 3.25
CA THR A 1 0.70 21.32 3.05
C THR A 1 -0.16 20.86 4.22
N ASP A 2 -1.29 21.52 4.38
CA ASP A 2 -2.35 21.02 5.25
C ASP A 2 -3.12 19.87 4.59
N ARG A 3 -4.15 19.34 5.30
CA ARG A 3 -5.01 18.25 4.77
C ARG A 3 -5.85 18.62 3.54
N PHE A 4 -5.97 19.91 3.24
CA PHE A 4 -6.66 20.42 2.06
C PHE A 4 -5.69 20.74 0.91
N LEU A 5 -4.41 20.39 1.05
CA LEU A 5 -3.32 20.60 0.10
C LEU A 5 -2.92 22.09 -0.08
N LYS A 6 -3.26 22.91 0.91
CA LYS A 6 -2.91 24.31 0.96
C LYS A 6 -1.54 24.49 1.63
N THR A 7 -0.74 25.41 1.13
CA THR A 7 0.56 25.74 1.74
C THR A 7 0.37 26.72 2.92
N SER A 8 1.46 27.24 3.48
CA SER A 8 1.42 28.31 4.47
C SER A 8 0.94 29.65 3.87
N ASP A 9 1.01 29.82 2.55
CA ASP A 9 0.39 30.93 1.84
C ASP A 9 -1.04 30.55 1.45
N GLU A 10 -2.01 31.38 1.81
CA GLU A 10 -3.43 31.10 1.60
C GLU A 10 -3.86 31.02 0.13
N ASN A 11 -3.07 31.56 -0.78
CA ASN A 11 -3.33 31.57 -2.21
C ASN A 11 -2.59 30.47 -2.99
N ILE A 12 -1.77 29.65 -2.30
CA ILE A 12 -0.93 28.63 -2.93
C ILE A 12 -1.30 27.24 -2.45
N TYR A 13 -1.55 26.36 -3.41
CA TYR A 13 -1.70 24.92 -3.21
C TYR A 13 -0.49 24.18 -3.78
N ALA A 14 -0.16 23.02 -3.22
CA ALA A 14 0.91 22.18 -3.73
C ALA A 14 0.52 20.70 -3.70
N VAL A 15 0.92 19.95 -4.72
CA VAL A 15 0.59 18.53 -4.91
C VAL A 15 1.76 17.75 -5.53
N GLY A 16 1.73 16.43 -5.44
CA GLY A 16 2.74 15.57 -6.05
C GLY A 16 4.02 15.46 -5.24
N ASP A 17 5.14 15.26 -5.94
CA ASP A 17 6.43 14.90 -5.34
C ASP A 17 7.04 16.01 -4.46
N VAL A 18 6.56 17.23 -4.60
CA VAL A 18 7.08 18.42 -3.90
C VAL A 18 6.55 18.55 -2.47
N ILE A 19 5.53 17.77 -2.09
CA ILE A 19 4.87 17.89 -0.79
C ILE A 19 5.20 16.76 0.16
N GLU A 20 5.21 17.08 1.44
CA GLU A 20 5.12 16.11 2.52
C GLU A 20 3.65 15.84 2.86
N VAL A 21 3.30 14.57 3.02
CA VAL A 21 1.94 14.11 3.34
C VAL A 21 1.97 13.17 4.53
N GLU A 22 0.82 12.93 5.14
CA GLU A 22 0.70 11.90 6.15
C GLU A 22 0.87 10.50 5.55
N ASN A 23 1.77 9.70 6.13
CA ASN A 23 1.80 8.26 5.88
C ASN A 23 0.58 7.62 6.57
N PHE A 24 -0.32 7.07 5.77
CA PHE A 24 -1.58 6.50 6.26
C PHE A 24 -1.40 5.38 7.30
N VAL A 25 -0.33 4.60 7.19
CA VAL A 25 -0.06 3.45 8.07
C VAL A 25 0.65 3.86 9.35
N LEU A 26 1.71 4.68 9.21
CA LEU A 26 2.59 5.06 10.30
C LEU A 26 2.14 6.34 11.02
N GLN A 27 1.20 7.08 10.44
CA GLN A 27 0.69 8.36 10.94
C GLN A 27 1.81 9.37 11.22
N THR A 28 2.79 9.39 10.33
CA THR A 28 3.95 10.29 10.36
C THR A 28 4.06 11.05 9.05
N PRO A 29 4.66 12.24 9.05
CA PRO A 29 4.99 12.93 7.81
C PRO A 29 5.91 12.08 6.92
N ALA A 30 5.65 12.09 5.62
CA ALA A 30 6.45 11.35 4.63
C ALA A 30 6.41 12.01 3.24
N MET A 31 7.52 11.92 2.54
CA MET A 31 7.56 12.19 1.10
C MET A 31 7.39 10.87 0.35
N ILE A 32 6.33 10.77 -0.43
CA ILE A 32 5.98 9.54 -1.17
C ILE A 32 5.73 9.92 -2.64
N PRO A 33 6.79 10.04 -3.46
CA PRO A 33 6.72 10.50 -4.84
C PRO A 33 6.19 9.39 -5.75
N LEU A 34 4.87 9.32 -5.89
CA LEU A 34 4.15 8.32 -6.70
C LEU A 34 3.02 8.98 -7.50
N ALA A 35 2.85 8.55 -8.74
CA ALA A 35 1.85 9.09 -9.67
C ALA A 35 0.40 8.92 -9.17
N GLY A 36 0.08 7.78 -8.55
CA GLY A 36 -1.26 7.52 -7.98
C GLY A 36 -1.68 8.55 -6.94
N PRO A 37 -0.91 8.74 -5.86
CA PRO A 37 -1.09 9.82 -4.89
C PRO A 37 -1.16 11.20 -5.53
N ALA A 38 -0.24 11.55 -6.43
CA ALA A 38 -0.19 12.85 -7.10
C ALA A 38 -1.48 13.13 -7.88
N ASN A 39 -2.00 12.17 -8.65
CA ASN A 39 -3.26 12.30 -9.37
C ASN A 39 -4.46 12.50 -8.44
N ARG A 40 -4.51 11.79 -7.32
CA ARG A 40 -5.57 11.96 -6.33
C ARG A 40 -5.49 13.33 -5.66
N GLN A 41 -4.29 13.76 -5.28
CA GLN A 41 -4.04 15.08 -4.73
C GLN A 41 -4.48 16.20 -5.70
N ALA A 42 -4.13 16.07 -6.98
CA ALA A 42 -4.52 17.06 -8.00
C ALA A 42 -6.04 17.20 -8.13
N ARG A 43 -6.80 16.11 -8.08
CA ARG A 43 -8.28 16.15 -8.10
C ARG A 43 -8.83 16.86 -6.86
N ILE A 44 -8.35 16.47 -5.66
CA ILE A 44 -8.77 17.11 -4.41
C ILE A 44 -8.42 18.60 -4.40
N CYS A 45 -7.24 18.96 -4.88
CA CYS A 45 -6.81 20.36 -5.01
C CYS A 45 -7.74 21.14 -5.95
N ALA A 46 -8.07 20.57 -7.12
CA ALA A 46 -8.99 21.20 -8.07
C ALA A 46 -10.39 21.40 -7.48
N ASP A 47 -10.92 20.39 -6.78
CA ASP A 47 -12.20 20.48 -6.09
C ASP A 47 -12.18 21.58 -5.01
N ASN A 48 -11.10 21.65 -4.23
CA ASN A 48 -10.94 22.71 -3.20
C ASN A 48 -10.79 24.10 -3.79
N LEU A 49 -10.14 24.24 -4.93
CA LEU A 49 -10.07 25.50 -5.69
C LEU A 49 -11.43 25.93 -6.25
N ALA A 50 -12.28 24.94 -6.58
CA ALA A 50 -13.66 25.19 -7.03
C ALA A 50 -14.64 25.53 -5.90
N GLY A 51 -14.20 25.49 -4.65
CA GLY A 51 -15.00 25.85 -3.47
C GLY A 51 -15.45 24.66 -2.61
N ASP A 52 -15.10 23.42 -2.97
CA ASP A 52 -15.30 22.25 -2.12
C ASP A 52 -14.35 22.29 -0.90
N ARG A 53 -14.61 21.39 0.04
CA ARG A 53 -13.75 21.21 1.23
C ARG A 53 -13.43 19.74 1.42
N LYS A 54 -12.60 19.19 0.52
CA LYS A 54 -12.19 17.78 0.50
C LYS A 54 -10.83 17.60 1.17
N GLU A 55 -10.75 16.64 2.08
CA GLU A 55 -9.50 16.30 2.76
C GLU A 55 -8.71 15.23 2.01
N TYR A 56 -7.40 15.35 2.01
CA TYR A 56 -6.48 14.29 1.62
C TYR A 56 -6.08 13.47 2.85
N HIS A 57 -6.46 12.21 2.85
CA HIS A 57 -6.27 11.29 3.99
C HIS A 57 -4.95 10.47 3.88
N GLY A 58 -3.90 11.08 3.41
CA GLY A 58 -2.58 10.46 3.33
C GLY A 58 -2.44 9.36 2.29
N THR A 59 -1.25 8.75 2.27
CA THR A 59 -0.89 7.67 1.33
C THR A 59 -0.20 6.52 2.02
N MET A 60 -0.36 5.31 1.49
CA MET A 60 0.30 4.09 1.97
C MET A 60 1.61 3.79 1.23
N GLY A 61 1.88 4.46 0.13
CA GLY A 61 3.04 4.18 -0.71
C GLY A 61 2.88 2.89 -1.54
N THR A 62 1.65 2.54 -1.93
CA THR A 62 1.40 1.38 -2.79
C THR A 62 2.02 1.60 -4.15
N SER A 63 2.90 0.69 -4.56
CA SER A 63 3.65 0.81 -5.81
C SER A 63 4.03 -0.55 -6.39
N VAL A 64 4.31 -0.56 -7.68
CA VAL A 64 4.75 -1.73 -8.44
C VAL A 64 5.85 -1.34 -9.42
N ALA A 65 6.81 -2.25 -9.60
CA ALA A 65 7.87 -2.11 -10.60
C ALA A 65 8.10 -3.43 -11.32
N LYS A 66 8.30 -3.34 -12.64
CA LYS A 66 8.77 -4.47 -13.45
C LYS A 66 10.30 -4.41 -13.49
N VAL A 67 10.95 -5.51 -13.09
CA VAL A 67 12.41 -5.64 -13.09
C VAL A 67 12.76 -6.92 -13.83
N PHE A 68 13.19 -6.80 -15.08
CA PHE A 68 13.35 -7.92 -16.01
C PHE A 68 12.07 -8.78 -16.07
N ASP A 69 12.16 -10.07 -15.77
CA ASP A 69 11.03 -10.99 -15.79
C ASP A 69 10.20 -10.98 -14.50
N ASN A 70 10.65 -10.28 -13.46
CA ASN A 70 9.96 -10.20 -12.20
C ASN A 70 9.20 -8.90 -12.04
N THR A 71 8.11 -8.99 -11.29
CA THR A 71 7.33 -7.85 -10.79
C THR A 71 7.52 -7.78 -9.29
N ALA A 72 7.88 -6.62 -8.78
CA ALA A 72 7.93 -6.33 -7.36
C ALA A 72 6.84 -5.30 -7.02
N ALA A 73 5.98 -5.62 -6.05
CA ALA A 73 4.90 -4.75 -5.60
C ALA A 73 4.93 -4.62 -4.08
N VAL A 74 4.53 -3.45 -3.58
CA VAL A 74 4.55 -3.14 -2.15
C VAL A 74 3.36 -2.27 -1.76
N THR A 75 2.95 -2.36 -0.50
CA THR A 75 2.03 -1.41 0.14
C THR A 75 2.38 -1.24 1.61
N GLY A 76 2.17 -0.05 2.15
CA GLY A 76 2.39 0.26 3.56
C GLY A 76 3.86 0.24 3.98
N ALA A 77 4.10 -0.09 5.24
CA ALA A 77 5.41 -0.11 5.85
C ALA A 77 6.18 -1.42 5.59
N ASN A 78 7.49 -1.33 5.57
CA ASN A 78 8.38 -2.49 5.62
C ASN A 78 9.03 -2.61 7.01
N GLU A 79 9.76 -3.71 7.28
CA GLU A 79 10.43 -3.91 8.57
C GLU A 79 11.44 -2.80 8.92
N LYS A 80 12.08 -2.17 7.91
CA LYS A 80 13.00 -1.07 8.14
C LYS A 80 12.27 0.15 8.70
N ASN A 81 11.08 0.45 8.16
CA ASN A 81 10.24 1.54 8.64
C ASN A 81 9.79 1.28 10.08
N LEU A 82 9.27 0.07 10.39
CA LEU A 82 8.81 -0.27 11.74
C LEU A 82 9.94 -0.20 12.76
N ARG A 83 11.13 -0.72 12.42
CA ARG A 83 12.31 -0.61 13.29
C ARG A 83 12.75 0.84 13.51
N ALA A 84 12.70 1.69 12.49
CA ALA A 84 13.01 3.11 12.64
C ALA A 84 12.06 3.84 13.59
N MET A 85 10.83 3.32 13.74
CA MET A 85 9.85 3.79 14.73
C MET A 85 10.02 3.14 16.11
N GLY A 86 11.09 2.38 16.33
CA GLY A 86 11.36 1.70 17.60
C GLY A 86 10.56 0.42 17.84
N MET A 87 9.81 -0.07 16.85
CA MET A 87 9.03 -1.30 16.98
C MET A 87 9.91 -2.54 16.91
N VAL A 88 9.64 -3.51 17.78
CA VAL A 88 10.39 -4.74 17.95
C VAL A 88 9.61 -5.92 17.37
N LYS A 89 10.26 -6.67 16.46
CA LYS A 89 9.68 -7.89 15.86
C LYS A 89 9.34 -8.92 16.92
N ASN A 90 8.23 -9.63 16.75
CA ASN A 90 7.65 -10.62 17.66
C ASN A 90 7.17 -10.05 19.01
N LYS A 91 7.24 -8.74 19.20
CA LYS A 91 6.70 -8.01 20.34
C LYS A 91 5.62 -7.02 19.92
N ASP A 92 5.96 -6.11 18.99
CA ASP A 92 5.08 -5.03 18.54
C ASP A 92 4.48 -5.35 17.17
N TYR A 93 5.17 -6.16 16.36
CA TYR A 93 4.69 -6.64 15.07
C TYR A 93 5.18 -8.06 14.76
N TYR A 94 4.46 -8.74 13.89
CA TYR A 94 4.78 -10.04 13.32
C TYR A 94 5.07 -9.93 11.84
N SER A 95 5.80 -10.92 11.31
CA SER A 95 6.15 -11.01 9.90
C SER A 95 5.94 -12.44 9.42
N VAL A 96 5.16 -12.60 8.38
CA VAL A 96 4.96 -13.86 7.68
C VAL A 96 5.53 -13.74 6.27
N LEU A 97 6.29 -14.75 5.85
CA LEU A 97 6.78 -14.92 4.48
C LEU A 97 6.23 -16.22 3.93
N ILE A 98 5.58 -16.15 2.79
CA ILE A 98 5.08 -17.30 2.05
C ILE A 98 5.66 -17.33 0.65
N SER A 99 5.79 -18.55 0.10
CA SER A 99 6.23 -18.80 -1.28
C SER A 99 5.27 -19.79 -1.88
N GLN A 100 4.41 -19.33 -2.77
CA GLN A 100 3.34 -20.11 -3.36
C GLN A 100 3.34 -19.98 -4.88
N LYS A 101 2.57 -20.80 -5.55
CA LYS A 101 2.33 -20.67 -6.99
C LYS A 101 1.42 -19.47 -7.28
N SER A 102 1.66 -18.80 -8.40
CA SER A 102 0.85 -17.68 -8.87
C SER A 102 -0.61 -18.08 -9.15
N HIS A 103 -0.83 -19.34 -9.50
CA HIS A 103 -2.14 -19.99 -9.66
C HIS A 103 -1.97 -21.51 -9.51
N ALA A 104 -3.02 -22.30 -9.76
CA ALA A 104 -3.00 -23.76 -9.59
C ALA A 104 -1.82 -24.39 -10.31
N GLY A 105 -0.97 -25.14 -9.55
CA GLY A 105 0.31 -25.66 -10.05
C GLY A 105 0.21 -26.71 -11.17
N TYR A 106 -0.97 -27.29 -11.37
CA TYR A 106 -1.27 -28.19 -12.48
C TYR A 106 -1.69 -27.46 -13.77
N TYR A 107 -2.00 -26.15 -13.70
CA TYR A 107 -2.34 -25.36 -14.85
C TYR A 107 -1.06 -24.75 -15.46
N PRO A 108 -0.92 -24.73 -16.82
CA PRO A 108 0.29 -24.24 -17.47
C PRO A 108 0.61 -22.77 -17.14
N GLY A 109 1.89 -22.44 -17.07
CA GLY A 109 2.37 -21.08 -16.85
C GLY A 109 2.47 -20.65 -15.36
N SER A 110 2.16 -21.55 -14.42
CA SER A 110 2.29 -21.27 -12.99
C SER A 110 3.74 -21.00 -12.59
N THR A 111 3.97 -19.86 -11.94
CA THR A 111 5.28 -19.41 -11.46
C THR A 111 5.29 -19.28 -9.94
N VAL A 112 6.46 -19.11 -9.34
CA VAL A 112 6.55 -18.89 -7.89
C VAL A 112 6.37 -17.41 -7.58
N LEU A 113 5.52 -17.12 -6.60
CA LEU A 113 5.30 -15.81 -6.02
C LEU A 113 5.71 -15.83 -4.55
N HIS A 114 6.56 -14.91 -4.17
CA HIS A 114 6.97 -14.70 -2.78
C HIS A 114 6.22 -13.50 -2.22
N MET A 115 5.61 -13.68 -1.06
CA MET A 115 4.88 -12.61 -0.37
C MET A 115 5.31 -12.51 1.08
N LYS A 116 5.51 -11.29 1.54
CA LYS A 116 5.77 -10.96 2.94
C LYS A 116 4.71 -10.00 3.44
N MET A 117 4.16 -10.27 4.62
CA MET A 117 3.17 -9.41 5.26
C MET A 117 3.61 -9.07 6.69
N LEU A 118 3.31 -7.85 7.12
CA LEU A 118 3.61 -7.32 8.44
C LEU A 118 2.30 -6.89 9.12
N PHE A 119 2.09 -7.32 10.36
CA PHE A 119 0.87 -7.02 11.10
C PHE A 119 1.12 -6.95 12.62
N GLY A 120 0.25 -6.25 13.33
CA GLY A 120 0.27 -6.13 14.79
C GLY A 120 -0.37 -7.31 15.50
N LYS A 121 -0.30 -7.33 16.83
CA LYS A 121 -0.97 -8.34 17.68
C LYS A 121 -2.49 -8.33 17.54
N ASP A 122 -3.05 -7.19 17.25
CA ASP A 122 -4.47 -6.96 17.02
C ASP A 122 -4.91 -7.33 15.60
N GLY A 123 -3.99 -7.83 14.78
CA GLY A 123 -4.23 -8.15 13.38
C GLY A 123 -4.14 -6.96 12.43
N ARG A 124 -3.94 -5.73 12.92
CA ARG A 124 -3.78 -4.53 12.07
C ARG A 124 -2.64 -4.73 11.08
N LEU A 125 -2.93 -4.50 9.81
CA LEU A 125 -1.94 -4.60 8.74
C LEU A 125 -1.02 -3.37 8.73
N PHE A 126 0.29 -3.60 8.73
CA PHE A 126 1.29 -2.55 8.57
C PHE A 126 1.80 -2.44 7.14
N GLY A 127 1.88 -3.55 6.41
CA GLY A 127 2.30 -3.54 5.03
C GLY A 127 2.55 -4.92 4.46
N ALA A 128 2.71 -4.95 3.14
CA ALA A 128 3.01 -6.17 2.41
C ALA A 128 3.96 -5.91 1.23
N GLN A 129 4.68 -6.96 0.85
CA GLN A 129 5.59 -7.00 -0.28
C GLN A 129 5.34 -8.28 -1.07
N ALA A 130 5.34 -8.21 -2.39
CA ALA A 130 5.21 -9.38 -3.26
C ALA A 130 6.23 -9.30 -4.39
N VAL A 131 6.85 -10.43 -4.73
CA VAL A 131 7.81 -10.54 -5.83
C VAL A 131 7.60 -11.84 -6.57
N GLY A 132 7.52 -11.76 -7.88
CA GLY A 132 7.40 -12.91 -8.76
C GLY A 132 7.15 -12.48 -10.21
N PRO A 133 7.19 -13.40 -11.17
CA PRO A 133 6.96 -13.09 -12.57
C PRO A 133 5.55 -12.59 -12.87
N ASP A 134 4.54 -13.07 -12.11
CA ASP A 134 3.14 -12.76 -12.36
C ASP A 134 2.34 -12.62 -11.05
N GLY A 135 1.32 -11.76 -11.06
CA GLY A 135 0.30 -11.61 -10.02
C GLY A 135 0.72 -10.88 -8.74
N ALA A 136 1.93 -10.33 -8.66
CA ALA A 136 2.40 -9.57 -7.48
C ALA A 136 1.56 -8.32 -7.23
N ASP A 137 1.23 -7.57 -8.28
CA ASP A 137 0.42 -6.35 -8.24
C ASP A 137 -0.98 -6.63 -7.70
N LYS A 138 -1.65 -7.66 -8.23
CA LYS A 138 -3.03 -8.02 -7.83
C LYS A 138 -3.15 -8.35 -6.35
N ARG A 139 -2.19 -9.12 -5.79
CA ARG A 139 -2.18 -9.45 -4.35
C ARG A 139 -1.96 -8.20 -3.50
N ILE A 140 -1.06 -7.33 -3.93
CA ILE A 140 -0.80 -6.09 -3.20
C ILE A 140 -2.00 -5.15 -3.28
N ASP A 141 -2.72 -5.06 -4.39
CA ASP A 141 -3.93 -4.23 -4.52
C ASP A 141 -5.04 -4.70 -3.57
N VAL A 142 -5.24 -6.02 -3.42
CA VAL A 142 -6.20 -6.58 -2.46
C VAL A 142 -5.82 -6.20 -1.03
N ILE A 143 -4.56 -6.43 -0.64
CA ILE A 143 -4.08 -6.08 0.70
C ILE A 143 -4.17 -4.57 0.94
N ALA A 144 -3.79 -3.75 -0.03
CA ALA A 144 -3.90 -2.29 0.05
C ALA A 144 -5.34 -1.81 0.23
N SER A 145 -6.30 -2.48 -0.43
CA SER A 145 -7.73 -2.17 -0.29
C SER A 145 -8.24 -2.47 1.13
N VAL A 146 -7.87 -3.63 1.68
CA VAL A 146 -8.21 -4.01 3.06
C VAL A 146 -7.56 -3.05 4.06
N MET A 147 -6.27 -2.73 3.88
CA MET A 147 -5.55 -1.75 4.72
C MET A 147 -6.21 -0.36 4.66
N ARG A 148 -6.63 0.10 3.48
CA ARG A 148 -7.27 1.41 3.31
C ARG A 148 -8.62 1.50 4.02
N SER A 149 -9.31 0.38 4.16
CA SER A 149 -10.56 0.23 4.90
C SER A 149 -10.35 -0.03 6.40
N HIS A 150 -9.13 0.10 6.91
CA HIS A 150 -8.73 -0.22 8.29
C HIS A 150 -8.99 -1.69 8.68
N GLY A 151 -9.05 -2.59 7.70
CA GLY A 151 -9.18 -4.02 7.92
C GLY A 151 -7.90 -4.66 8.47
N THR A 152 -8.05 -5.90 8.90
CA THR A 152 -7.06 -6.70 9.60
C THR A 152 -6.66 -7.95 8.79
N ILE A 153 -5.75 -8.75 9.34
CA ILE A 153 -5.44 -10.08 8.77
C ILE A 153 -6.65 -11.01 8.81
N TYR A 154 -7.57 -10.82 9.75
CA TYR A 154 -8.79 -11.63 9.88
C TYR A 154 -9.78 -11.30 8.76
N ASP A 155 -9.86 -10.03 8.35
CA ASP A 155 -10.65 -9.62 7.19
C ASP A 155 -10.09 -10.19 5.88
N LEU A 156 -8.75 -10.35 5.78
CA LEU A 156 -8.12 -11.04 4.65
C LEU A 156 -8.43 -12.54 4.64
N GLU A 157 -8.52 -13.17 5.81
CA GLU A 157 -8.85 -14.60 5.95
C GLU A 157 -10.30 -14.89 5.52
N GLU A 158 -11.23 -13.98 5.85
CA GLU A 158 -12.64 -14.07 5.49
C GLU A 158 -12.95 -13.63 4.04
N LEU A 159 -11.93 -13.10 3.32
CA LEU A 159 -12.14 -12.53 1.99
C LEU A 159 -12.44 -13.62 0.96
N GLU A 160 -13.61 -13.55 0.35
CA GLU A 160 -13.97 -14.36 -0.81
C GLU A 160 -13.39 -13.76 -2.09
N SER A 161 -12.32 -14.36 -2.60
CA SER A 161 -11.66 -13.91 -3.84
C SER A 161 -12.10 -14.75 -5.04
N ALA A 162 -12.18 -14.13 -6.21
CA ALA A 162 -12.45 -14.85 -7.45
C ALA A 162 -11.33 -15.86 -7.73
N TYR A 163 -11.72 -17.10 -8.04
CA TYR A 163 -10.79 -18.19 -8.31
C TYR A 163 -11.22 -19.01 -9.54
N ALA A 164 -10.25 -19.37 -10.35
CA ALA A 164 -10.31 -20.46 -11.31
C ALA A 164 -8.86 -20.96 -11.55
N PRO A 165 -8.64 -22.19 -12.08
CA PRO A 165 -7.28 -22.75 -12.20
C PRO A 165 -6.22 -21.83 -12.84
N PRO A 166 -6.51 -20.99 -13.85
CA PRO A 166 -5.54 -20.02 -14.39
C PRO A 166 -5.42 -18.73 -13.56
N PHE A 167 -6.25 -18.54 -12.53
CA PHE A 167 -6.30 -17.34 -11.71
C PHE A 167 -6.29 -17.70 -10.23
N SER A 168 -5.69 -16.82 -9.40
CA SER A 168 -5.79 -16.96 -7.94
C SER A 168 -5.57 -15.63 -7.24
#